data_fec0f9cdbc2476da3cced3697fab65ff
#
_entry.id   fec0f9cdbc2476da3cced3697fab65ff
#
_cell.length_a   1.000
_cell.length_b   1.000
_cell.length_c   1.000
_cell.angle_alpha   90.00
_cell.angle_beta   90.00
_cell.angle_gamma   90.00
#
_symmetry.space_group_name_H-M   'P 1'
#
loop_
_entity.id
_entity.type
_entity.pdbx_description
1 polymer ?
#
loop_
_entity_poly.entity_id
_entity_poly.type
_entity_poly.pdbx_seq_one_letter_code
_entity_poly.pdbx_strand_id
1 'polypeptide(L)'
;MSNNPLRAGLIPLHIMYHAVKGEIFGQGMIDELRNHGYHIGPSTLYPMLHRLEERGFLKVREVRAGRTMRRFYRATPKGRAAILAVKPQVQELFEELIKGHEPGHDRGRPK
;
A
#
# COMPACT_ATOMS: atom_id res chain seq x y z
N MET A 1 3.80 -9.29 -18.88
CA MET A 1 3.77 -8.38 -18.43
C MET A 1 2.87 -8.11 -17.49
N SER A 2 3.03 -7.61 -16.75
CA SER A 2 2.24 -7.59 -15.68
C SER A 2 1.69 -6.31 -15.37
N ASN A 3 1.07 -5.76 -16.28
CA ASN A 3 0.44 -4.53 -16.11
C ASN A 3 -1.02 -4.68 -15.82
N ASN A 4 -1.31 -5.51 -14.88
CA ASN A 4 -2.70 -5.73 -14.48
C ASN A 4 -3.16 -4.57 -13.59
N PRO A 5 -4.14 -3.78 -14.03
CA PRO A 5 -4.57 -2.62 -13.24
C PRO A 5 -5.17 -2.97 -11.89
N LEU A 6 -5.58 -4.22 -11.70
CA LEU A 6 -6.12 -4.61 -10.39
C LEU A 6 -5.06 -4.58 -9.30
N ARG A 7 -3.80 -4.80 -9.67
CA ARG A 7 -2.73 -4.76 -8.69
C ARG A 7 -2.48 -3.37 -8.14
N ALA A 8 -2.75 -2.35 -8.94
CA ALA A 8 -2.49 -0.99 -8.51
C ALA A 8 -3.27 -0.63 -7.26
N GLY A 9 -4.43 -1.22 -7.08
CA GLY A 9 -5.25 -0.94 -5.91
C GLY A 9 -4.67 -1.49 -4.62
N LEU A 10 -3.79 -2.48 -4.71
CA LEU A 10 -3.21 -3.10 -3.54
C LEU A 10 -1.94 -2.41 -3.07
N ILE A 11 -1.30 -1.64 -3.96
CA ILE A 11 -0.01 -1.05 -3.63
C ILE A 11 -0.08 -0.07 -2.46
N PRO A 12 -1.05 0.84 -2.39
CA PRO A 12 -1.12 1.74 -1.23
C PRO A 12 -1.28 1.00 0.08
N LEU A 13 -1.96 -0.14 0.08
CA LEU A 13 -2.11 -0.92 1.30
C LEU A 13 -0.77 -1.49 1.74
N HIS A 14 0.04 -1.97 0.78
CA HIS A 14 1.38 -2.44 1.11
C HIS A 14 2.23 -1.32 1.67
N ILE A 15 2.18 -0.15 1.05
CA ILE A 15 2.95 1.00 1.51
C ILE A 15 2.59 1.33 2.95
N MET A 16 1.29 1.45 3.22
CA MET A 16 0.85 1.84 4.56
C MET A 16 1.16 0.78 5.60
N TYR A 17 1.05 -0.49 5.22
CA TYR A 17 1.40 -1.56 6.13
C TYR A 17 2.85 -1.43 6.61
N HIS A 18 3.76 -1.23 5.68
CA HIS A 18 5.18 -1.10 6.05
C HIS A 18 5.46 0.19 6.78
N ALA A 19 4.78 1.28 6.40
CA ALA A 19 4.99 2.57 7.05
C ALA A 19 4.49 2.59 8.49
N VAL A 20 3.51 1.77 8.80
CA VAL A 20 3.05 1.62 10.18
C VAL A 20 4.09 0.87 11.01
N LYS A 21 4.76 -0.10 10.42
CA LYS A 21 5.74 -0.89 11.13
C LYS A 21 7.06 -0.16 11.35
N GLY A 22 7.39 0.79 10.48
CA GLY A 22 8.63 1.52 10.62
C GLY A 22 8.81 2.49 9.48
N GLU A 23 9.95 3.15 9.46
CA GLU A 23 10.23 4.07 8.36
C GLU A 23 10.50 3.31 7.06
N ILE A 24 10.00 3.87 5.97
CA ILE A 24 10.25 3.32 4.65
C ILE A 24 10.90 4.40 3.79
N PHE A 25 11.58 3.98 2.75
CA PHE A 25 12.13 4.91 1.75
C PHE A 25 11.85 4.34 0.37
N GLY A 26 11.88 5.24 -0.64
CA GLY A 26 11.37 4.89 -1.96
C GLY A 26 11.99 3.66 -2.57
N GLN A 27 13.33 3.59 -2.64
CA GLN A 27 13.97 2.45 -3.30
C GLN A 27 13.69 1.16 -2.55
N GLY A 28 13.69 1.24 -1.21
CA GLY A 28 13.38 0.06 -0.41
C GLY A 28 11.98 -0.46 -0.67
N MET A 29 11.03 0.46 -0.84
CA MET A 29 9.65 0.03 -1.14
C MET A 29 9.53 -0.54 -2.54
N ILE A 30 10.27 0.02 -3.50
CA ILE A 30 10.28 -0.55 -4.85
C ILE A 30 10.76 -1.99 -4.80
N ASP A 31 11.84 -2.23 -4.05
CA ASP A 31 12.40 -3.56 -3.93
C ASP A 31 11.44 -4.50 -3.21
N GLU A 32 10.82 -4.02 -2.15
CA GLU A 32 9.87 -4.81 -1.39
C GLU A 32 8.67 -5.20 -2.25
N LEU A 33 8.14 -4.24 -2.99
CA LEU A 33 7.01 -4.51 -3.86
C LEU A 33 7.36 -5.47 -4.97
N ARG A 34 8.59 -5.36 -5.50
CA ARG A 34 9.03 -6.30 -6.53
C ARG A 34 9.06 -7.73 -5.98
N ASN A 35 9.47 -7.89 -4.73
CA ASN A 35 9.49 -9.21 -4.10
C ASN A 35 8.10 -9.80 -3.99
N HIS A 36 7.08 -8.96 -3.99
CA HIS A 36 5.70 -9.42 -3.94
C HIS A 36 5.02 -9.40 -5.30
N GLY A 37 5.81 -9.27 -6.38
CA GLY A 37 5.27 -9.35 -7.72
C GLY A 37 4.81 -8.04 -8.33
N TYR A 38 5.05 -6.93 -7.66
CA TYR A 38 4.66 -5.63 -8.19
C TYR A 38 5.85 -4.96 -8.84
N HIS A 39 5.81 -4.86 -10.16
CA HIS A 39 6.92 -4.28 -10.91
C HIS A 39 6.63 -2.84 -11.25
N ILE A 40 6.93 -1.96 -10.33
CA ILE A 40 6.75 -0.53 -10.53
C ILE A 40 8.08 0.17 -10.29
N GLY A 41 8.21 1.34 -10.87
CA GLY A 41 9.41 2.14 -10.72
C GLY A 41 9.12 3.43 -9.99
N PRO A 42 10.14 4.29 -9.92
CA PRO A 42 9.99 5.55 -9.19
C PRO A 42 8.87 6.43 -9.73
N SER A 43 8.66 6.44 -11.05
CA SER A 43 7.65 7.30 -11.63
C SER A 43 6.23 6.94 -11.19
N THR A 44 6.04 5.71 -10.73
CA THR A 44 4.75 5.30 -10.21
C THR A 44 4.71 5.44 -8.69
N LEU A 45 5.79 5.05 -8.02
CA LEU A 45 5.80 5.03 -6.57
C LEU A 45 5.80 6.41 -5.93
N TYR A 46 6.66 7.32 -6.43
CA TYR A 46 6.81 8.60 -5.75
C TYR A 46 5.54 9.45 -5.77
N PRO A 47 4.76 9.48 -6.86
CA PRO A 47 3.47 10.17 -6.80
C PRO A 47 2.52 9.57 -5.78
N MET A 48 2.57 8.25 -5.57
CA MET A 48 1.72 7.63 -4.54
C MET A 48 2.14 8.07 -3.16
N LEU A 49 3.45 8.06 -2.88
CA LEU A 49 3.94 8.51 -1.58
C LEU A 49 3.56 9.96 -1.35
N HIS A 50 3.67 10.77 -2.38
CA HIS A 50 3.33 12.19 -2.27
C HIS A 50 1.85 12.38 -1.95
N ARG A 51 0.99 11.63 -2.61
CA ARG A 51 -0.45 11.74 -2.35
C ARG A 51 -0.79 11.31 -0.93
N LEU A 52 -0.16 10.25 -0.46
CA LEU A 52 -0.40 9.79 0.91
C LEU A 52 0.09 10.81 1.93
N GLU A 53 1.19 11.46 1.62
CA GLU A 53 1.70 12.53 2.48
C GLU A 53 0.74 13.72 2.48
N GLU A 54 0.28 14.11 1.30
CA GLU A 54 -0.65 15.25 1.19
C GLU A 54 -1.95 15.00 1.93
N ARG A 55 -2.40 13.74 1.94
CA ARG A 55 -3.60 13.39 2.65
C ARG A 55 -3.38 13.27 4.15
N GLY A 56 -2.13 13.42 4.58
CA GLY A 56 -1.82 13.34 6.00
C GLY A 56 -1.65 11.94 6.52
N PHE A 57 -1.56 10.94 5.63
CA PHE A 57 -1.38 9.56 6.04
C PHE A 57 0.07 9.21 6.28
N LEU A 58 0.98 9.93 5.63
CA LEU A 58 2.42 9.72 5.81
C LEU A 58 3.07 11.02 6.22
N LYS A 59 4.14 10.89 7.00
CA LYS A 59 4.97 12.02 7.39
C LYS A 59 6.36 11.73 6.87
N VAL A 60 6.98 12.76 6.28
CA VAL A 60 8.30 12.59 5.66
C VAL A 60 9.35 13.21 6.55
N ARG A 61 10.51 12.57 6.58
CA ARG A 61 11.71 13.08 7.25
C ARG A 61 12.81 13.06 6.20
N GLU A 62 13.47 14.19 6.02
CA GLU A 62 14.55 14.29 5.04
C GLU A 62 15.88 14.24 5.75
N VAL A 63 16.80 13.49 5.19
CA VAL A 63 18.13 13.35 5.73
C VAL A 63 19.13 13.54 4.62
N ARG A 64 20.07 14.45 4.84
CA ARG A 64 21.11 14.67 3.86
C ARG A 64 22.18 13.60 4.00
N ALA A 65 22.52 12.99 2.89
CA ALA A 65 23.58 11.99 2.85
C ALA A 65 24.53 12.39 1.75
N GLY A 66 25.60 13.12 2.13
CA GLY A 66 26.53 13.65 1.17
C GLY A 66 25.83 14.69 0.30
N ARG A 67 25.81 14.44 -0.99
CA ARG A 67 25.19 15.37 -1.94
C ARG A 67 23.73 15.04 -2.20
N THR A 68 23.25 13.93 -1.66
CA THR A 68 21.88 13.53 -1.91
C THR A 68 21.03 13.76 -0.69
N MET A 69 19.73 13.83 -0.90
CA MET A 69 18.77 13.98 0.15
C MET A 69 17.92 12.72 0.15
N ARG A 70 17.84 12.06 1.29
CA ARG A 70 17.00 10.88 1.42
C ARG A 70 15.73 11.22 2.16
N ARG A 71 14.63 10.67 1.70
CA ARG A 71 13.34 10.86 2.32
C ARG A 71 12.87 9.57 2.92
N PHE A 72 12.54 9.64 4.19
CA PHE A 72 11.98 8.52 4.92
C PHE A 72 10.55 8.86 5.29
N TYR A 73 9.68 7.91 5.17
CA TYR A 73 8.25 8.10 5.42
C TYR A 73 7.79 7.15 6.51
N ARG A 74 6.89 7.61 7.34
CA ARG A 74 6.24 6.73 8.30
C ARG A 74 4.80 7.13 8.43
N ALA A 75 3.98 6.21 8.90
CA ALA A 75 2.55 6.47 9.05
C ALA A 75 2.31 7.45 10.18
N THR A 76 1.40 8.38 9.94
CA THR A 76 0.90 9.28 10.97
C THR A 76 -0.21 8.56 11.74
N PRO A 77 -0.67 9.13 12.88
CA PRO A 77 -1.86 8.57 13.53
C PRO A 77 -3.06 8.49 12.60
N LYS A 78 -3.23 9.49 11.71
CA LYS A 78 -4.30 9.46 10.74
C LYS A 78 -4.12 8.32 9.75
N GLY A 79 -2.88 8.10 9.29
CA GLY A 79 -2.59 7.01 8.37
C GLY A 79 -2.80 5.66 9.02
N ARG A 80 -2.39 5.52 10.28
CA ARG A 80 -2.61 4.30 11.03
C ARG A 80 -4.10 4.00 11.14
N ALA A 81 -4.89 5.03 11.47
CA ALA A 81 -6.34 4.86 11.56
C ALA A 81 -6.94 4.49 10.22
N ALA A 82 -6.42 5.07 9.13
CA ALA A 82 -6.95 4.80 7.81
C ALA A 82 -6.76 3.35 7.39
N ILE A 83 -5.58 2.78 7.68
CA ILE A 83 -5.36 1.38 7.29
C ILE A 83 -6.16 0.44 8.18
N LEU A 84 -6.32 0.79 9.46
CA LEU A 84 -7.16 -0.01 10.33
C LEU A 84 -8.62 0.00 9.87
N ALA A 85 -9.06 1.14 9.35
CA ALA A 85 -10.45 1.29 8.93
C ALA A 85 -10.80 0.41 7.74
N VAL A 86 -9.82 0.06 6.88
CA VAL A 86 -10.12 -0.78 5.73
C VAL A 86 -9.94 -2.27 6.01
N LYS A 87 -9.48 -2.65 7.19
CA LYS A 87 -9.26 -4.06 7.50
C LYS A 87 -10.50 -4.92 7.30
N PRO A 88 -11.70 -4.48 7.74
CA PRO A 88 -12.88 -5.31 7.50
C PRO A 88 -13.14 -5.56 6.02
N GLN A 89 -12.94 -4.54 5.18
CA GLN A 89 -13.14 -4.72 3.75
C GLN A 89 -12.11 -5.66 3.15
N VAL A 90 -10.85 -5.56 3.61
CA VAL A 90 -9.81 -6.46 3.13
C VAL A 90 -10.13 -7.90 3.55
N GLN A 91 -10.57 -8.07 4.79
CA GLN A 91 -10.92 -9.40 5.29
C GLN A 91 -12.08 -9.98 4.50
N GLU A 92 -13.09 -9.19 4.27
CA GLU A 92 -14.26 -9.64 3.51
C GLU A 92 -13.88 -10.03 2.09
N LEU A 93 -13.05 -9.20 1.45
CA LEU A 93 -12.61 -9.48 0.10
C LEU A 93 -11.79 -10.76 0.05
N PHE A 94 -10.93 -10.96 1.05
CA PHE A 94 -10.15 -12.18 1.15
C PHE A 94 -11.06 -13.40 1.22
N GLU A 95 -12.10 -13.33 2.04
CA GLU A 95 -13.03 -14.44 2.18
C GLU A 95 -13.68 -14.76 0.84
N GLU A 96 -14.09 -13.73 0.11
CA GLU A 96 -14.76 -13.95 -1.16
C GLU A 96 -13.82 -14.43 -2.25
N LEU A 97 -12.66 -13.79 -2.39
CA LEU A 97 -11.77 -14.09 -3.50
C LEU A 97 -10.98 -15.37 -3.29
N ILE A 98 -10.42 -15.50 -2.10
CA ILE A 98 -9.44 -16.55 -1.87
C ILE A 98 -10.11 -17.85 -1.45
N LYS A 99 -11.02 -17.76 -0.51
CA LYS A 99 -11.65 -18.95 0.00
C LYS A 99 -12.83 -19.43 -0.83
N GLY A 100 -13.22 -18.61 -1.80
CA GLY A 100 -14.34 -18.97 -2.65
C GLY A 100 -15.63 -19.10 -1.89
N HIS A 101 -15.73 -18.36 -0.80
CA HIS A 101 -16.90 -18.45 0.04
C HIS A 101 -17.96 -17.52 -0.48
N GLU A 102 -18.93 -18.09 -1.14
CA GLU A 102 -19.95 -17.30 -1.67
C GLU A 102 -20.99 -17.11 -0.68
N PRO A 103 -21.29 -15.98 -0.41
CA PRO A 103 -22.41 -15.80 0.47
C PRO A 103 -23.60 -16.27 -0.29
N GLY A 104 -23.79 -17.01 -0.08
CA GLY A 104 -24.77 -17.40 -0.84
C GLY A 104 -24.46 -17.89 -2.02
N HIS A 105 -23.45 -17.60 -2.02
CA HIS A 105 -23.27 -17.88 -2.53
C HIS A 105 -23.35 -18.30 -2.65
N ASP A 106 -23.62 -18.23 -2.59
CA ASP A 106 -23.83 -18.39 -2.76
C ASP A 106 -24.10 -18.09 -2.84
N ARG A 107 -24.42 -17.85 -2.78
CA ARG A 107 -24.90 -17.24 -3.07
C ARG A 107 -25.11 -16.73 -3.68
N GLY A 108 -25.46 -16.77 -3.79
CA GLY A 108 -25.81 -16.28 -4.44
C GLY A 108 -25.65 -15.64 -4.71
N ARG A 109 -25.68 -15.58 -4.81
CA ARG A 109 -25.68 -14.97 -5.15
C ARG A 109 -25.84 -14.51 -5.63
N PRO A 110 -26.21 -14.32 -5.81
CA PRO A 110 -26.51 -13.82 -6.28
C PRO A 110 -26.36 -13.34 -6.71
N LYS A 111 -26.51 -13.21 -6.61
CA LYS A 111 -26.56 -12.92 -6.93
C LYS A 111 -26.48 -12.64 -7.31
#